data_437f82f5f67b12fc06eb71fe89ff2fce
#
_entry.id   437f82f5f67b12fc06eb71fe89ff2fce
#
_cell.length_a   1.000
_cell.length_b   1.000
_cell.length_c   1.000
_cell.angle_alpha   90.00
_cell.angle_beta   90.00
_cell.angle_gamma   90.00
#
_symmetry.space_group_name_H-M   'P 1'
#
loop_
_entity.id
_entity.type
_entity.pdbx_description
1 polymer ?
#
loop_
_entity_poly.entity_id
_entity_poly.type
_entity_poly.pdbx_seq_one_letter_code
_entity_poly.pdbx_strand_id
1 'polypeptide(L)'
;MVSAEVPSVEVLSAGTLLEGTEVRIVDEGRTDREERQVGEIAIRCESLFSGYFKDPETTAQSLHDGWYFSGDLGFMADGHLFITGRKKDLLIIAGKNYYPQDIERIVSAIPGIHPGRVVALGWDDASIGTQRLIVLAEVESESKVDDPALAATVRTELAGELDCAIDDLRLLPHMWLLKTSSGKIARAPNLKRFLEVFGKSAP
;
A
#
# COMPACT_ATOMS: atom_id res chain seq x y z
N MET A 1 -36.04 -3.41 6.21
CA MET A 1 -34.93 -3.55 5.22
C MET A 1 -33.71 -2.97 5.91
N VAL A 2 -32.76 -3.81 6.30
CA VAL A 2 -31.49 -3.38 6.88
C VAL A 2 -30.65 -2.92 5.70
N SER A 3 -30.35 -1.61 5.62
CA SER A 3 -29.37 -1.07 4.69
C SER A 3 -28.03 -1.70 5.07
N ALA A 4 -27.48 -2.53 4.20
CA ALA A 4 -26.09 -2.97 4.36
C ALA A 4 -25.23 -1.71 4.27
N GLU A 5 -24.57 -1.34 5.36
CA GLU A 5 -23.56 -0.28 5.33
C GLU A 5 -22.44 -0.76 4.38
N VAL A 6 -22.24 -0.03 3.30
CA VAL A 6 -21.10 -0.26 2.41
C VAL A 6 -19.84 0.06 3.21
N PRO A 7 -18.86 -0.86 3.31
CA PRO A 7 -17.61 -0.55 4.00
C PRO A 7 -17.00 0.72 3.41
N SER A 8 -16.85 1.75 4.22
CA SER A 8 -16.27 3.02 3.80
C SER A 8 -14.88 3.17 4.44
N VAL A 9 -13.89 3.56 3.63
CA VAL A 9 -12.56 3.91 4.11
C VAL A 9 -12.46 5.42 4.16
N GLU A 10 -12.08 5.97 5.31
CA GLU A 10 -11.81 7.40 5.45
C GLU A 10 -10.46 7.73 4.82
N VAL A 11 -10.46 8.66 3.87
CA VAL A 11 -9.26 9.17 3.21
C VAL A 11 -9.12 10.65 3.53
N LEU A 12 -7.95 11.05 4.02
CA LEU A 12 -7.68 12.45 4.33
C LEU A 12 -7.36 13.23 3.05
N SER A 13 -7.93 14.43 2.94
CA SER A 13 -7.63 15.35 1.85
C SER A 13 -6.19 15.85 1.95
N ALA A 14 -5.48 15.87 0.83
CA ALA A 14 -4.20 16.58 0.69
C ALA A 14 -4.38 18.09 0.49
N GLY A 15 -5.62 18.56 0.33
CA GLY A 15 -5.96 19.95 0.14
C GLY A 15 -6.29 20.30 -1.31
N THR A 16 -6.39 21.60 -1.58
CA THR A 16 -6.58 22.18 -2.91
C THR A 16 -5.26 22.33 -3.66
N LEU A 17 -5.32 22.43 -4.97
CA LEU A 17 -4.13 22.64 -5.80
C LEU A 17 -3.51 24.01 -5.56
N LEU A 18 -2.20 24.09 -5.61
CA LEU A 18 -1.46 25.36 -5.60
C LEU A 18 -1.67 26.09 -6.94
N GLU A 19 -1.64 27.41 -6.89
CA GLU A 19 -1.68 28.25 -8.10
C GLU A 19 -0.56 27.87 -9.07
N GLY A 20 -0.89 27.74 -10.35
CA GLY A 20 0.06 27.31 -11.38
C GLY A 20 0.35 25.80 -11.41
N THR A 21 -0.36 25.00 -10.60
CA THR A 21 -0.28 23.54 -10.62
C THR A 21 -1.54 22.94 -11.22
N GLU A 22 -1.36 22.05 -12.18
CA GLU A 22 -2.45 21.26 -12.77
C GLU A 22 -2.27 19.81 -12.35
N VAL A 23 -3.40 19.15 -12.04
CA VAL A 23 -3.44 17.72 -11.71
C VAL A 23 -4.48 17.04 -12.58
N ARG A 24 -4.13 15.89 -13.11
CA ARG A 24 -5.05 14.95 -13.78
C ARG A 24 -5.02 13.63 -13.01
N ILE A 25 -6.17 13.00 -12.93
CA ILE A 25 -6.28 11.61 -12.47
C ILE A 25 -6.49 10.77 -13.73
N VAL A 26 -5.61 9.82 -13.99
CA VAL A 26 -5.64 9.07 -15.24
C VAL A 26 -5.66 7.55 -15.03
N ASP A 27 -6.19 6.83 -15.99
CA ASP A 27 -6.11 5.38 -16.06
C ASP A 27 -4.76 4.89 -16.65
N GLU A 28 -4.61 3.58 -16.85
CA GLU A 28 -3.41 2.99 -17.42
C GLU A 28 -3.15 3.42 -18.87
N GLY A 29 -4.22 3.78 -19.62
CA GLY A 29 -4.15 4.35 -20.96
C GLY A 29 -3.88 5.85 -20.98
N ARG A 30 -3.67 6.48 -19.82
CA ARG A 30 -3.50 7.93 -19.63
C ARG A 30 -4.73 8.76 -20.02
N THR A 31 -5.92 8.13 -19.98
CA THR A 31 -7.21 8.81 -20.16
C THR A 31 -7.69 9.37 -18.83
N ASP A 32 -8.27 10.58 -18.86
CA ASP A 32 -8.78 11.22 -17.65
C ASP A 32 -9.90 10.41 -17.00
N ARG A 33 -9.82 10.29 -15.68
CA ARG A 33 -10.87 9.75 -14.81
C ARG A 33 -11.83 10.84 -14.40
N GLU A 34 -13.08 10.46 -14.19
CA GLU A 34 -14.08 11.34 -13.62
C GLU A 34 -13.79 11.61 -12.13
N GLU A 35 -14.44 12.65 -11.60
CA GLU A 35 -14.37 12.98 -10.18
C GLU A 35 -14.76 11.78 -9.31
N ARG A 36 -14.07 11.57 -8.19
CA ARG A 36 -14.22 10.44 -7.26
C ARG A 36 -13.82 9.07 -7.82
N GLN A 37 -13.23 9.02 -9.01
CA GLN A 37 -12.63 7.79 -9.54
C GLN A 37 -11.13 7.78 -9.29
N VAL A 38 -10.63 6.67 -8.75
CA VAL A 38 -9.21 6.49 -8.46
C VAL A 38 -8.45 6.22 -9.76
N GLY A 39 -7.32 6.89 -9.91
CA GLY A 39 -6.36 6.71 -10.99
C GLY A 39 -4.96 7.19 -10.59
N GLU A 40 -4.02 7.14 -11.51
CA GLU A 40 -2.68 7.67 -11.29
C GLU A 40 -2.69 9.20 -11.33
N ILE A 41 -2.00 9.82 -10.36
CA ILE A 41 -1.89 11.27 -10.25
C ILE A 41 -0.81 11.75 -11.21
N ALA A 42 -1.20 12.52 -12.23
CA ALA A 42 -0.31 13.22 -13.15
C ALA A 42 -0.28 14.71 -12.81
N ILE A 43 0.91 15.31 -12.76
CA ILE A 43 1.14 16.68 -12.30
C ILE A 43 1.85 17.48 -13.38
N ARG A 44 1.41 18.73 -13.59
CA ARG A 44 2.09 19.70 -14.45
C ARG A 44 2.20 21.04 -13.72
N CYS A 45 3.41 21.63 -13.71
CA CYS A 45 3.67 22.96 -13.19
C CYS A 45 5.00 23.49 -13.76
N GLU A 46 5.23 24.80 -13.66
CA GLU A 46 6.49 25.43 -14.14
C GLU A 46 7.73 24.97 -13.39
N SER A 47 7.58 24.57 -12.11
CA SER A 47 8.67 24.09 -11.26
C SER A 47 8.96 22.60 -11.39
N LEU A 48 8.39 21.92 -12.39
CA LEU A 48 8.61 20.49 -12.59
C LEU A 48 10.11 20.26 -12.90
N PHE A 49 10.66 19.18 -12.31
CA PHE A 49 12.05 18.80 -12.58
C PHE A 49 12.22 18.34 -14.04
N SER A 50 13.45 18.50 -14.58
CA SER A 50 13.75 18.14 -15.96
C SER A 50 14.04 16.65 -16.19
N GLY A 51 14.17 15.87 -15.12
CA GLY A 51 14.43 14.44 -15.17
C GLY A 51 15.22 13.91 -13.98
N TYR A 52 15.32 12.60 -13.88
CA TYR A 52 16.13 11.90 -12.88
C TYR A 52 17.61 11.94 -13.26
N PHE A 53 18.47 12.22 -12.29
CA PHE A 53 19.90 12.34 -12.53
C PHE A 53 20.52 11.03 -13.02
N LYS A 54 21.12 11.05 -14.21
CA LYS A 54 21.74 9.91 -14.88
C LYS A 54 20.81 8.69 -15.08
N ASP A 55 19.49 8.93 -15.09
CA ASP A 55 18.48 7.88 -15.31
C ASP A 55 17.47 8.33 -16.38
N PRO A 56 17.86 8.27 -17.66
CA PRO A 56 16.99 8.67 -18.77
C PRO A 56 15.80 7.74 -18.96
N GLU A 57 15.93 6.47 -18.57
CA GLU A 57 14.86 5.49 -18.71
C GLU A 57 13.70 5.79 -17.76
N THR A 58 13.98 5.93 -16.46
CA THR A 58 12.95 6.35 -15.47
C THR A 58 12.40 7.74 -15.82
N THR A 59 13.22 8.64 -16.33
CA THR A 59 12.77 9.95 -16.79
C THR A 59 11.72 9.82 -17.89
N ALA A 60 12.00 9.04 -18.94
CA ALA A 60 11.09 8.86 -20.06
C ALA A 60 9.79 8.15 -19.67
N GLN A 61 9.83 7.26 -18.66
CA GLN A 61 8.64 6.60 -18.13
C GLN A 61 7.77 7.57 -17.32
N SER A 62 8.39 8.46 -16.54
CA SER A 62 7.70 9.33 -15.59
C SER A 62 7.31 10.70 -16.16
N LEU A 63 8.07 11.24 -17.13
CA LEU A 63 7.81 12.53 -17.76
C LEU A 63 7.37 12.32 -19.20
N HIS A 64 6.12 12.70 -19.52
CA HIS A 64 5.57 12.56 -20.86
C HIS A 64 4.64 13.73 -21.18
N ASP A 65 4.83 14.37 -22.33
CA ASP A 65 4.02 15.49 -22.82
C ASP A 65 3.85 16.63 -21.80
N GLY A 66 4.92 16.91 -21.02
CA GLY A 66 4.91 17.96 -20.00
C GLY A 66 4.20 17.56 -18.69
N TRP A 67 3.77 16.32 -18.57
CA TRP A 67 3.17 15.75 -17.34
C TRP A 67 4.15 14.83 -16.63
N TYR A 68 4.19 14.95 -15.30
CA TYR A 68 4.87 14.01 -14.43
C TYR A 68 3.86 13.00 -13.88
N PHE A 69 4.03 11.75 -14.24
CA PHE A 69 3.27 10.61 -13.71
C PHE A 69 3.93 10.15 -12.43
N SER A 70 3.29 10.44 -11.29
CA SER A 70 3.90 10.32 -9.96
C SER A 70 4.06 8.87 -9.48
N GLY A 71 3.30 7.94 -10.04
CA GLY A 71 3.14 6.59 -9.53
C GLY A 71 2.31 6.53 -8.24
N ASP A 72 1.77 7.66 -7.77
CA ASP A 72 0.83 7.70 -6.67
C ASP A 72 -0.60 7.59 -7.23
N LEU A 73 -1.48 6.89 -6.51
CA LEU A 73 -2.91 6.75 -6.84
C LEU A 73 -3.73 7.72 -5.99
N GLY A 74 -4.79 8.25 -6.60
CA GLY A 74 -5.68 9.16 -5.91
C GLY A 74 -6.90 9.54 -6.74
N PHE A 75 -7.70 10.47 -6.24
CA PHE A 75 -8.86 11.01 -6.91
C PHE A 75 -9.07 12.48 -6.55
N MET A 76 -9.80 13.19 -7.39
CA MET A 76 -10.31 14.53 -7.08
C MET A 76 -11.74 14.44 -6.57
N ALA A 77 -12.08 15.23 -5.57
CA ALA A 77 -13.44 15.42 -5.11
C ALA A 77 -13.63 16.83 -4.54
N ASP A 78 -14.66 17.53 -4.99
CA ASP A 78 -15.02 18.89 -4.50
C ASP A 78 -13.82 19.87 -4.54
N GLY A 79 -12.97 19.77 -5.57
CA GLY A 79 -11.77 20.59 -5.76
C GLY A 79 -10.57 20.21 -4.88
N HIS A 80 -10.65 19.12 -4.12
CA HIS A 80 -9.59 18.60 -3.26
C HIS A 80 -8.95 17.34 -3.87
N LEU A 81 -7.64 17.18 -3.66
CA LEU A 81 -6.91 15.97 -4.00
C LEU A 81 -6.90 15.00 -2.80
N PHE A 82 -7.18 13.73 -3.08
CA PHE A 82 -7.09 12.63 -2.11
C PHE A 82 -6.09 11.59 -2.62
N ILE A 83 -5.11 11.24 -1.82
CA ILE A 83 -4.08 10.24 -2.15
C ILE A 83 -4.44 8.94 -1.47
N THR A 84 -4.61 7.86 -2.25
CA THR A 84 -5.01 6.55 -1.73
C THR A 84 -3.84 5.57 -1.57
N GLY A 85 -2.74 5.76 -2.29
CA GLY A 85 -1.57 4.89 -2.17
C GLY A 85 -0.59 5.02 -3.33
N ARG A 86 0.27 4.00 -3.48
CA ARG A 86 1.21 3.90 -4.59
C ARG A 86 0.85 2.78 -5.53
N LYS A 87 0.89 3.04 -6.84
CA LYS A 87 0.60 2.06 -7.90
C LYS A 87 1.45 0.80 -7.76
N LYS A 88 2.76 0.94 -7.52
CA LYS A 88 3.69 -0.19 -7.36
C LYS A 88 3.55 -0.96 -6.05
N ASP A 89 2.88 -0.37 -5.05
CA ASP A 89 2.68 -1.00 -3.75
C ASP A 89 1.32 -1.70 -3.66
N LEU A 90 0.42 -1.47 -4.64
CA LEU A 90 -0.90 -2.08 -4.68
C LEU A 90 -0.78 -3.60 -4.74
N LEU A 91 -1.51 -4.29 -3.87
CA LEU A 91 -1.55 -5.75 -3.83
C LEU A 91 -2.70 -6.25 -4.70
N ILE A 92 -2.40 -7.18 -5.61
CA ILE A 92 -3.41 -7.81 -6.48
C ILE A 92 -3.57 -9.26 -6.05
N ILE A 93 -4.62 -9.52 -5.25
CA ILE A 93 -4.87 -10.84 -4.65
C ILE A 93 -6.20 -11.36 -5.19
N ALA A 94 -6.17 -12.51 -5.86
CA ALA A 94 -7.36 -13.13 -6.47
C ALA A 94 -8.18 -12.14 -7.35
N GLY A 95 -7.50 -11.25 -8.08
CA GLY A 95 -8.13 -10.25 -8.97
C GLY A 95 -8.73 -9.04 -8.26
N LYS A 96 -8.59 -8.92 -6.94
CA LYS A 96 -8.98 -7.74 -6.16
C LYS A 96 -7.74 -6.90 -5.82
N ASN A 97 -7.94 -5.58 -5.80
CA ASN A 97 -6.91 -4.62 -5.44
C ASN A 97 -7.00 -4.28 -3.95
N TYR A 98 -5.90 -4.42 -3.21
CA TYR A 98 -5.81 -4.05 -1.80
C TYR A 98 -4.70 -3.03 -1.60
N TYR A 99 -5.00 -1.99 -0.83
CA TYR A 99 -3.97 -1.04 -0.41
C TYR A 99 -3.26 -1.58 0.83
N PRO A 100 -1.93 -1.76 0.81
CA PRO A 100 -1.19 -2.28 1.97
C PRO A 100 -1.44 -1.50 3.25
N GLN A 101 -1.62 -0.19 3.15
CA GLN A 101 -1.85 0.68 4.29
C GLN A 101 -3.19 0.42 4.99
N ASP A 102 -4.22 -0.07 4.29
CA ASP A 102 -5.49 -0.45 4.92
C ASP A 102 -5.31 -1.70 5.77
N ILE A 103 -4.60 -2.70 5.22
CA ILE A 103 -4.23 -3.92 5.94
C ILE A 103 -3.38 -3.56 7.18
N GLU A 104 -2.36 -2.72 6.99
CA GLU A 104 -1.46 -2.28 8.05
C GLU A 104 -2.19 -1.49 9.15
N ARG A 105 -3.16 -0.65 8.79
CA ARG A 105 -4.00 0.10 9.73
C ARG A 105 -4.84 -0.83 10.60
N ILE A 106 -5.54 -1.79 9.98
CA ILE A 106 -6.39 -2.77 10.69
C ILE A 106 -5.53 -3.57 11.68
N VAL A 107 -4.44 -4.15 11.19
CA VAL A 107 -3.57 -4.98 12.03
C VAL A 107 -2.89 -4.18 13.14
N SER A 108 -2.46 -2.94 12.86
CA SER A 108 -1.83 -2.07 13.88
C SER A 108 -2.79 -1.64 14.99
N ALA A 109 -4.11 -1.74 14.79
CA ALA A 109 -5.11 -1.41 15.81
C ALA A 109 -5.37 -2.57 16.79
N ILE A 110 -4.86 -3.76 16.52
CA ILE A 110 -5.09 -4.96 17.34
C ILE A 110 -4.20 -4.89 18.60
N PRO A 111 -4.78 -5.03 19.82
CA PRO A 111 -4.01 -5.05 21.06
C PRO A 111 -2.94 -6.14 21.07
N GLY A 112 -1.69 -5.77 21.41
CA GLY A 112 -0.54 -6.67 21.41
C GLY A 112 0.34 -6.54 20.14
N ILE A 113 -0.14 -5.84 19.11
CA ILE A 113 0.65 -5.45 17.94
C ILE A 113 1.26 -4.07 18.19
N HIS A 114 2.53 -3.90 17.90
CA HIS A 114 3.22 -2.62 18.06
C HIS A 114 2.73 -1.61 16.99
N PRO A 115 2.12 -0.47 17.36
CA PRO A 115 1.60 0.51 16.41
C PRO A 115 2.67 1.01 15.43
N GLY A 116 2.33 1.07 14.14
CA GLY A 116 3.24 1.51 13.07
C GLY A 116 4.42 0.58 12.81
N ARG A 117 4.34 -0.68 13.26
CA ARG A 117 5.30 -1.74 13.04
C ARG A 117 4.65 -2.96 12.39
N VAL A 118 3.86 -2.70 11.36
CA VAL A 118 3.21 -3.71 10.51
C VAL A 118 3.56 -3.42 9.07
N VAL A 119 3.76 -4.45 8.27
CA VAL A 119 3.90 -4.34 6.82
C VAL A 119 3.14 -5.45 6.12
N ALA A 120 2.34 -5.06 5.14
CA ALA A 120 1.67 -5.95 4.20
C ALA A 120 2.46 -6.00 2.89
N LEU A 121 2.74 -7.20 2.42
CA LEU A 121 3.59 -7.48 1.27
C LEU A 121 2.89 -8.45 0.31
N GLY A 122 2.99 -8.16 -0.98
CA GLY A 122 2.61 -9.10 -2.03
C GLY A 122 3.82 -9.92 -2.48
N TRP A 123 3.64 -11.21 -2.60
CA TRP A 123 4.61 -12.12 -3.22
C TRP A 123 3.97 -12.80 -4.41
N ASP A 124 4.55 -12.56 -5.60
CA ASP A 124 4.06 -13.15 -6.84
C ASP A 124 4.25 -14.67 -6.82
N ASP A 125 3.15 -15.41 -6.87
CA ASP A 125 3.16 -16.87 -6.94
C ASP A 125 2.67 -17.35 -8.31
N ALA A 126 3.62 -17.72 -9.15
CA ALA A 126 3.33 -18.20 -10.50
C ALA A 126 2.46 -19.47 -10.53
N SER A 127 2.41 -20.24 -9.44
CA SER A 127 1.61 -21.48 -9.37
C SER A 127 0.11 -21.22 -9.29
N ILE A 128 -0.28 -20.07 -8.70
CA ILE A 128 -1.67 -19.66 -8.54
C ILE A 128 -2.05 -18.47 -9.42
N GLY A 129 -1.09 -17.87 -10.13
CA GLY A 129 -1.32 -16.75 -11.05
C GLY A 129 -1.76 -15.44 -10.39
N THR A 130 -1.51 -15.30 -9.08
CA THR A 130 -1.82 -14.09 -8.30
C THR A 130 -0.79 -13.88 -7.20
N GLN A 131 -0.89 -12.74 -6.49
CA GLN A 131 -0.04 -12.51 -5.32
C GLN A 131 -0.58 -13.24 -4.10
N ARG A 132 0.33 -13.70 -3.25
CA ARG A 132 0.07 -14.11 -1.87
C ARG A 132 0.23 -12.93 -0.93
N LEU A 133 -0.66 -12.81 0.04
CA LEU A 133 -0.56 -11.81 1.10
C LEU A 133 0.32 -12.30 2.25
N ILE A 134 1.41 -11.61 2.46
CA ILE A 134 2.29 -11.79 3.61
C ILE A 134 2.09 -10.60 4.54
N VAL A 135 1.81 -10.86 5.82
CA VAL A 135 1.72 -9.81 6.85
C VAL A 135 2.79 -10.06 7.90
N LEU A 136 3.66 -9.07 8.09
CA LEU A 136 4.69 -9.07 9.12
C LEU A 136 4.34 -8.02 10.16
N ALA A 137 4.21 -8.40 11.42
CA ALA A 137 3.82 -7.50 12.51
C ALA A 137 4.76 -7.67 13.70
N GLU A 138 5.36 -6.57 14.18
CA GLU A 138 6.10 -6.58 15.44
C GLU A 138 5.12 -6.55 16.61
N VAL A 139 5.39 -7.34 17.62
CA VAL A 139 4.56 -7.44 18.83
C VAL A 139 5.11 -6.56 19.95
N GLU A 140 4.23 -6.13 20.86
CA GLU A 140 4.60 -5.26 21.99
C GLU A 140 5.43 -6.00 23.07
N SER A 141 5.30 -7.33 23.13
CA SER A 141 6.01 -8.18 24.11
C SER A 141 6.54 -9.43 23.43
N GLU A 142 7.73 -9.86 23.81
CA GLU A 142 8.33 -11.09 23.30
C GLU A 142 7.48 -12.33 23.57
N SER A 143 6.67 -12.33 24.63
CA SER A 143 5.71 -13.41 24.93
C SER A 143 4.60 -13.54 23.89
N LYS A 144 4.45 -12.55 23.00
CA LYS A 144 3.48 -12.54 21.90
C LYS A 144 4.08 -12.94 20.55
N VAL A 145 5.38 -13.18 20.48
CA VAL A 145 6.00 -13.74 19.28
C VAL A 145 5.40 -15.13 19.04
N ASP A 146 4.96 -15.37 17.81
CA ASP A 146 4.30 -16.62 17.40
C ASP A 146 3.07 -17.04 18.26
N ASP A 147 2.41 -16.09 18.96
CA ASP A 147 1.19 -16.35 19.74
C ASP A 147 0.04 -16.76 18.82
N PRO A 148 -0.47 -18.01 18.91
CA PRO A 148 -1.53 -18.49 18.01
C PRO A 148 -2.87 -17.75 18.21
N ALA A 149 -3.17 -17.29 19.43
CA ALA A 149 -4.41 -16.58 19.72
C ALA A 149 -4.39 -15.18 19.08
N LEU A 150 -3.25 -14.48 19.19
CA LEU A 150 -3.09 -13.19 18.54
C LEU A 150 -3.11 -13.35 17.01
N ALA A 151 -2.44 -14.38 16.47
CA ALA A 151 -2.46 -14.68 15.04
C ALA A 151 -3.88 -14.97 14.52
N ALA A 152 -4.70 -15.71 15.28
CA ALA A 152 -6.10 -15.96 14.94
C ALA A 152 -6.92 -14.67 14.94
N THR A 153 -6.72 -13.79 15.93
CA THR A 153 -7.38 -12.49 16.00
C THR A 153 -7.05 -11.65 14.76
N VAL A 154 -5.76 -11.52 14.40
CA VAL A 154 -5.33 -10.77 13.20
C VAL A 154 -6.02 -11.28 11.94
N ARG A 155 -6.08 -12.59 11.73
CA ARG A 155 -6.73 -13.19 10.57
C ARG A 155 -8.23 -12.93 10.54
N THR A 156 -8.89 -13.01 11.68
CA THR A 156 -10.34 -12.80 11.81
C THR A 156 -10.71 -11.35 11.52
N GLU A 157 -10.01 -10.39 12.13
CA GLU A 157 -10.26 -8.96 11.94
C GLU A 157 -10.05 -8.56 10.46
N LEU A 158 -8.96 -9.01 9.84
CA LEU A 158 -8.70 -8.67 8.45
C LEU A 158 -9.72 -9.29 7.48
N ALA A 159 -10.11 -10.56 7.71
CA ALA A 159 -11.13 -11.20 6.90
C ALA A 159 -12.49 -10.52 7.05
N GLY A 160 -12.83 -10.04 8.26
CA GLY A 160 -14.08 -9.34 8.53
C GLY A 160 -14.17 -7.95 7.87
N GLU A 161 -13.06 -7.20 7.89
CA GLU A 161 -13.07 -5.83 7.36
C GLU A 161 -12.82 -5.74 5.84
N LEU A 162 -11.94 -6.58 5.29
CA LEU A 162 -11.51 -6.46 3.89
C LEU A 162 -11.84 -7.68 3.02
N ASP A 163 -12.48 -8.72 3.56
CA ASP A 163 -12.68 -9.99 2.83
C ASP A 163 -11.35 -10.49 2.21
N CYS A 164 -10.26 -10.40 2.99
CA CYS A 164 -8.92 -10.74 2.56
C CYS A 164 -8.32 -11.82 3.46
N ALA A 165 -7.84 -12.90 2.85
CA ALA A 165 -7.14 -13.96 3.55
C ALA A 165 -5.62 -13.69 3.57
N ILE A 166 -4.98 -13.94 4.72
CA ILE A 166 -3.53 -13.86 4.87
C ILE A 166 -2.93 -15.22 4.56
N ASP A 167 -2.04 -15.32 3.59
CA ASP A 167 -1.31 -16.54 3.27
C ASP A 167 -0.22 -16.84 4.30
N ASP A 168 0.60 -15.85 4.64
CA ASP A 168 1.62 -15.98 5.69
C ASP A 168 1.56 -14.80 6.66
N LEU A 169 1.41 -15.09 7.95
CA LEU A 169 1.43 -14.11 9.05
C LEU A 169 2.58 -14.44 9.99
N ARG A 170 3.45 -13.45 10.23
CA ARG A 170 4.52 -13.56 11.21
C ARG A 170 4.36 -12.50 12.29
N LEU A 171 4.26 -12.96 13.53
CA LEU A 171 4.33 -12.14 14.73
C LEU A 171 5.79 -12.11 15.20
N LEU A 172 6.43 -10.97 15.07
CA LEU A 172 7.89 -10.82 15.11
C LEU A 172 8.33 -10.01 16.35
N PRO A 173 9.53 -10.25 16.87
CA PRO A 173 10.06 -9.46 17.96
C PRO A 173 10.30 -8.01 17.53
N HIS A 174 10.38 -7.12 18.51
CA HIS A 174 10.67 -5.70 18.27
C HIS A 174 11.98 -5.49 17.48
N MET A 175 12.02 -4.46 16.62
CA MET A 175 13.13 -4.11 15.74
C MET A 175 13.45 -5.13 14.63
N TRP A 176 12.56 -6.06 14.34
CA TRP A 176 12.75 -6.97 13.22
C TRP A 176 12.54 -6.27 11.87
N LEU A 177 11.54 -5.39 11.75
CA LEU A 177 11.22 -4.72 10.50
C LEU A 177 12.25 -3.65 10.14
N LEU A 178 12.72 -3.69 8.89
CA LEU A 178 13.65 -2.72 8.32
C LEU A 178 12.92 -1.43 7.95
N LYS A 179 13.53 -0.29 8.31
CA LYS A 179 13.05 1.05 7.96
C LYS A 179 14.03 1.77 7.04
N THR A 180 13.50 2.70 6.27
CA THR A 180 14.31 3.65 5.50
C THR A 180 14.96 4.69 6.43
N SER A 181 15.90 5.46 5.92
CA SER A 181 16.52 6.58 6.65
C SER A 181 15.50 7.63 7.11
N SER A 182 14.35 7.74 6.43
CA SER A 182 13.25 8.62 6.81
C SER A 182 12.28 8.00 7.85
N GLY A 183 12.57 6.79 8.34
CA GLY A 183 11.76 6.10 9.36
C GLY A 183 10.55 5.33 8.82
N LYS A 184 10.30 5.32 7.51
CA LYS A 184 9.21 4.54 6.89
C LYS A 184 9.62 3.07 6.77
N ILE A 185 8.67 2.14 6.90
CA ILE A 185 8.94 0.71 6.68
C ILE A 185 9.31 0.47 5.22
N ALA A 186 10.41 -0.23 5.00
CA ALA A 186 10.97 -0.50 3.67
C ALA A 186 10.40 -1.82 3.13
N ARG A 187 9.37 -1.79 2.25
CA ARG A 187 8.67 -3.00 1.77
C ARG A 187 9.59 -4.00 1.10
N ALA A 188 10.31 -3.61 0.05
CA ALA A 188 11.18 -4.51 -0.71
C ALA A 188 12.30 -5.15 0.14
N PRO A 189 13.03 -4.42 1.01
CA PRO A 189 13.98 -5.02 1.94
C PRO A 189 13.34 -6.00 2.94
N ASN A 190 12.13 -5.72 3.43
CA ASN A 190 11.44 -6.64 4.33
C ASN A 190 10.94 -7.90 3.62
N LEU A 191 10.46 -7.80 2.37
CA LEU A 191 10.12 -8.97 1.57
C LEU A 191 11.35 -9.85 1.34
N LYS A 192 12.48 -9.26 0.95
CA LYS A 192 13.74 -9.99 0.78
C LYS A 192 14.14 -10.71 2.05
N ARG A 193 14.13 -9.99 3.19
CA ARG A 193 14.45 -10.57 4.50
C ARG A 193 13.52 -11.71 4.88
N PHE A 194 12.20 -11.54 4.63
CA PHE A 194 11.22 -12.60 4.86
C PHE A 194 11.55 -13.86 4.06
N LEU A 195 11.82 -13.72 2.76
CA LEU A 195 12.17 -14.86 1.90
C LEU A 195 13.49 -15.56 2.31
N GLU A 196 14.47 -14.79 2.78
CA GLU A 196 15.75 -15.35 3.29
C GLU A 196 15.55 -16.14 4.58
N VAL A 197 14.71 -15.65 5.50
CA VAL A 197 14.51 -16.25 6.83
C VAL A 197 13.46 -17.36 6.81
N PHE A 198 12.35 -17.15 6.10
CA PHE A 198 11.18 -18.03 6.13
C PHE A 198 10.87 -18.71 4.79
N GLY A 199 11.47 -18.26 3.69
CA GLY A 199 11.13 -18.67 2.32
C GLY A 199 11.35 -20.15 1.99
N LYS A 200 11.97 -20.94 2.88
CA LYS A 200 12.03 -22.41 2.77
C LYS A 200 10.76 -23.10 3.28
N SER A 201 9.84 -22.35 3.85
CA SER A 201 8.57 -22.82 4.43
C SER A 201 7.36 -22.18 3.73
N ALA A 202 7.55 -21.45 2.62
CA ALA A 202 6.43 -21.01 1.80
C ALA A 202 5.82 -22.26 1.13
N PRO A 203 4.52 -22.51 1.32
CA PRO A 203 3.85 -23.71 0.82
C PRO A 203 3.88 -23.81 -0.70
#